data_d51bbfac43ecc11832b5e1791d1f25c0
#
_entry.id   d51bbfac43ecc11832b5e1791d1f25c0
#
_cell.length_a   1.000
_cell.length_b   1.000
_cell.length_c   1.000
_cell.angle_alpha   90.00
_cell.angle_beta   90.00
_cell.angle_gamma   90.00
#
_symmetry.space_group_name_H-M   'P 1'
#
loop_
_entity.id
_entity.type
_entity.pdbx_description
1 polymer ?
#
loop_
_entity_poly.entity_id
_entity_poly.type
_entity_poly.pdbx_seq_one_letter_code
_entity_poly.pdbx_strand_id
1 'polypeptide(L)'
;MKADVLGSRAVECMPCIMQGFIERPKKVEQGGDFDRKLYIVRRVFEQSADDTYVASLSSRTIAYKGMFLVDQLRLFFPDLQDPDYDSAIALVHSRFSTNTNPSWERAHPNRFIVHNGEINTIRGNTDKMRAREENMESECMKGKLHEVLPAINSSGSDSAMLDNAIEFMVMSGMDLPLAVMIAIPEPWANNRNLSQKKKDFYQYYATMMEPWDGPASILFSDGDMMGAVLDRNGLRPSRYYITDDDYLILSSEVGVLDIDPTHIVTKDRLRPGKMLLVDTVQGRVIDDDELKERYADKRPYGEWLDSNIVMLKDLKIPNERVPEYTQEERQRMQRAFGYTYESLKDSILPMAKNGIEGTAAMGTDTPLAALSGNREPLFNYFKQLFAQVTNPPIDSIREEVVTSTTVYIGSAGNLLEEKPENCKVLRINNPILTNTDLMKIRNMKVDGFKVETIPIIYYKNTSLEKAVDRLFIEADRAY
;
A
#
# COMPACT_ATOMS: atom_id res chain seq x y z
N MET A 1 2.12 -21.87 28.12
CA MET A 1 1.13 -22.11 27.06
C MET A 1 0.62 -23.54 27.13
N LYS A 2 -0.65 -23.77 26.87
CA LYS A 2 -1.29 -25.10 27.02
C LYS A 2 -1.58 -25.69 25.64
N ALA A 3 -0.68 -26.51 25.12
CA ALA A 3 -0.80 -27.11 23.78
C ALA A 3 -1.89 -28.21 23.70
N ASP A 4 -2.31 -28.75 24.83
CA ASP A 4 -3.35 -29.79 24.96
C ASP A 4 -4.77 -29.33 24.53
N VAL A 5 -4.98 -28.02 24.45
CA VAL A 5 -6.25 -27.44 23.99
C VAL A 5 -6.35 -27.33 22.46
N LEU A 6 -5.27 -27.58 21.73
CA LEU A 6 -5.17 -27.37 20.29
C LEU A 6 -5.58 -28.61 19.47
N GLY A 7 -6.06 -28.38 18.26
CA GLY A 7 -6.26 -29.44 17.29
C GLY A 7 -4.93 -29.99 16.73
N SER A 8 -4.93 -31.26 16.26
CA SER A 8 -3.73 -31.97 15.82
C SER A 8 -2.92 -31.19 14.76
N ARG A 9 -3.57 -30.60 13.76
CA ARG A 9 -2.89 -29.81 12.72
C ARG A 9 -2.18 -28.58 13.26
N ALA A 10 -2.76 -27.92 14.27
CA ALA A 10 -2.12 -26.74 14.90
C ALA A 10 -0.89 -27.17 15.71
N VAL A 11 -0.97 -28.32 16.40
CA VAL A 11 0.15 -28.88 17.17
C VAL A 11 1.29 -29.34 16.28
N GLU A 12 1.00 -30.00 15.14
CA GLU A 12 2.02 -30.50 14.19
C GLU A 12 2.95 -29.40 13.66
N CYS A 13 2.44 -28.18 13.49
CA CYS A 13 3.21 -27.03 12.97
C CYS A 13 3.44 -25.93 14.02
N MET A 14 3.20 -26.22 15.32
CA MET A 14 3.37 -25.26 16.38
C MET A 14 4.85 -24.90 16.56
N PRO A 15 5.22 -23.61 16.49
CA PRO A 15 6.58 -23.18 16.80
C PRO A 15 6.88 -23.29 18.28
N CYS A 16 8.15 -23.27 18.64
CA CYS A 16 8.58 -23.00 20.01
C CYS A 16 8.30 -21.53 20.32
N ILE A 17 7.37 -21.25 21.23
CA ILE A 17 6.98 -19.90 21.58
C ILE A 17 7.72 -19.45 22.84
N MET A 18 8.45 -18.35 22.71
CA MET A 18 9.21 -17.76 23.81
C MET A 18 8.77 -16.31 24.04
N GLN A 19 8.83 -15.87 25.28
CA GLN A 19 8.61 -14.49 25.67
C GLN A 19 9.90 -13.96 26.33
N GLY A 20 10.37 -12.82 25.84
CA GLY A 20 11.55 -12.13 26.35
C GLY A 20 11.18 -10.77 26.91
N PHE A 21 11.81 -10.37 27.99
CA PHE A 21 11.66 -9.05 28.60
C PHE A 21 12.97 -8.28 28.43
N ILE A 22 12.86 -7.06 27.90
CA ILE A 22 14.00 -6.17 27.65
C ILE A 22 13.85 -4.93 28.54
N GLU A 23 14.79 -4.72 29.44
CA GLU A 23 14.83 -3.51 30.25
C GLU A 23 15.20 -2.28 29.42
N ARG A 24 14.42 -1.21 29.58
CA ARG A 24 14.70 0.05 28.90
C ARG A 24 15.99 0.68 29.41
N PRO A 25 16.97 0.98 28.54
CA PRO A 25 18.17 1.69 28.93
C PRO A 25 17.86 3.08 29.50
N LYS A 26 18.53 3.49 30.57
CA LYS A 26 18.28 4.78 31.24
C LYS A 26 18.39 6.02 30.35
N LYS A 27 19.14 5.92 29.25
CA LYS A 27 19.38 7.03 28.30
C LYS A 27 18.34 7.07 27.16
N VAL A 28 17.44 6.12 27.11
CA VAL A 28 16.40 6.04 26.06
C VAL A 28 15.08 6.49 26.67
N GLU A 29 14.39 7.41 26.03
CA GLU A 29 13.07 7.86 26.49
C GLU A 29 12.04 6.75 26.36
N GLN A 30 11.02 6.78 27.23
CA GLN A 30 9.91 5.84 27.17
C GLN A 30 9.01 6.16 25.96
N GLY A 31 8.28 5.17 25.46
CA GLY A 31 7.39 5.32 24.33
C GLY A 31 8.10 5.17 22.98
N GLY A 32 7.84 6.06 22.04
CA GLY A 32 8.29 5.94 20.64
C GLY A 32 9.80 5.74 20.45
N ASP A 33 10.62 6.37 21.27
CA ASP A 33 12.10 6.21 21.19
C ASP A 33 12.55 4.82 21.61
N PHE A 34 11.92 4.27 22.66
CA PHE A 34 12.25 2.90 23.08
C PHE A 34 11.70 1.90 22.06
N ASP A 35 10.47 2.07 21.59
CA ASP A 35 9.88 1.19 20.58
C ASP A 35 10.70 1.22 19.26
N ARG A 36 11.25 2.36 18.86
CA ARG A 36 12.16 2.46 17.71
C ARG A 36 13.44 1.64 17.92
N LYS A 37 14.00 1.63 19.13
CA LYS A 37 15.14 0.76 19.43
C LYS A 37 14.78 -0.71 19.37
N LEU A 38 13.63 -1.08 19.92
CA LEU A 38 13.11 -2.44 19.84
C LEU A 38 12.84 -2.86 18.39
N TYR A 39 12.29 -1.98 17.57
CA TYR A 39 12.09 -2.20 16.14
C TYR A 39 13.41 -2.51 15.41
N ILE A 40 14.45 -1.71 15.61
CA ILE A 40 15.77 -1.95 14.99
C ILE A 40 16.33 -3.31 15.43
N VAL A 41 16.30 -3.62 16.73
CA VAL A 41 16.75 -4.89 17.27
C VAL A 41 16.00 -6.06 16.64
N ARG A 42 14.67 -5.94 16.54
CA ARG A 42 13.83 -6.96 15.93
C ARG A 42 14.17 -7.18 14.45
N ARG A 43 14.30 -6.09 13.68
CA ARG A 43 14.61 -6.21 12.25
C ARG A 43 15.96 -6.88 12.00
N VAL A 44 16.99 -6.50 12.75
CA VAL A 44 18.30 -7.14 12.67
C VAL A 44 18.22 -8.62 13.06
N PHE A 45 17.44 -8.96 14.09
CA PHE A 45 17.24 -10.33 14.51
C PHE A 45 16.52 -11.16 13.45
N GLU A 46 15.40 -10.68 12.91
CA GLU A 46 14.61 -11.35 11.86
C GLU A 46 15.41 -11.58 10.57
N GLN A 47 16.33 -10.67 10.23
CA GLN A 47 17.21 -10.82 9.07
C GLN A 47 18.35 -11.83 9.28
N SER A 48 18.66 -12.18 10.52
CA SER A 48 19.75 -13.11 10.85
C SER A 48 19.26 -14.52 11.20
N ALA A 49 17.97 -14.77 11.24
CA ALA A 49 17.38 -16.02 11.71
C ALA A 49 16.22 -16.47 10.81
N ASP A 50 16.51 -17.41 9.91
CA ASP A 50 15.57 -17.88 8.86
C ASP A 50 14.32 -18.57 9.41
N ASP A 51 14.41 -19.25 10.55
CA ASP A 51 13.33 -20.06 11.13
C ASP A 51 12.64 -19.39 12.34
N THR A 52 12.81 -18.09 12.50
CA THR A 52 12.27 -17.38 13.65
C THR A 52 11.54 -16.11 13.22
N TYR A 53 10.38 -15.87 13.79
CA TYR A 53 9.66 -14.59 13.63
C TYR A 53 9.31 -14.01 15.00
N VAL A 54 9.18 -12.70 15.07
CA VAL A 54 8.79 -11.97 16.28
C VAL A 54 7.36 -11.48 16.12
N ALA A 55 6.44 -12.04 16.91
CA ALA A 55 5.02 -11.68 16.85
C ALA A 55 4.80 -10.22 17.26
N SER A 56 5.46 -9.76 18.32
CA SER A 56 5.52 -8.36 18.75
C SER A 56 6.76 -8.10 19.58
N LEU A 57 7.32 -6.91 19.49
CA LEU A 57 8.37 -6.40 20.35
C LEU A 57 8.15 -4.90 20.54
N SER A 58 7.43 -4.53 21.60
CA SER A 58 7.00 -3.16 21.89
C SER A 58 6.96 -2.94 23.39
N SER A 59 7.07 -1.69 23.79
CA SER A 59 6.89 -1.27 25.19
C SER A 59 5.43 -0.94 25.53
N ARG A 60 4.52 -0.96 24.55
CA ARG A 60 3.13 -0.50 24.69
C ARG A 60 2.09 -1.52 24.23
N THR A 61 2.47 -2.45 23.36
CA THR A 61 1.55 -3.43 22.78
C THR A 61 2.09 -4.85 22.88
N ILE A 62 1.20 -5.84 22.95
CA ILE A 62 1.52 -7.25 22.86
C ILE A 62 0.55 -7.95 21.91
N ALA A 63 1.07 -8.82 21.05
CA ALA A 63 0.28 -9.61 20.10
C ALA A 63 0.22 -11.08 20.53
N TYR A 64 -0.98 -11.57 20.85
CA TYR A 64 -1.29 -12.97 21.04
C TYR A 64 -1.88 -13.52 19.74
N LYS A 65 -1.17 -14.40 19.07
CA LYS A 65 -1.61 -14.96 17.78
C LYS A 65 -1.20 -16.40 17.59
N GLY A 66 -1.91 -17.09 16.71
CA GLY A 66 -1.63 -18.48 16.38
C GLY A 66 -2.76 -19.16 15.62
N MET A 67 -2.66 -20.47 15.47
CA MET A 67 -3.68 -21.29 14.83
C MET A 67 -4.66 -21.83 15.89
N PHE A 68 -5.65 -21.03 16.22
CA PHE A 68 -6.67 -21.33 17.25
C PHE A 68 -8.08 -21.32 16.69
N LEU A 69 -8.97 -22.06 17.33
CA LEU A 69 -10.38 -21.70 17.37
C LEU A 69 -10.57 -20.56 18.38
N VAL A 70 -11.64 -19.78 18.24
CA VAL A 70 -11.85 -18.56 19.05
C VAL A 70 -11.79 -18.83 20.55
N ASP A 71 -12.41 -19.92 21.01
CA ASP A 71 -12.45 -20.35 22.40
C ASP A 71 -11.11 -20.88 22.93
N GLN A 72 -10.20 -21.30 22.06
CA GLN A 72 -8.90 -21.86 22.44
C GLN A 72 -7.87 -20.78 22.81
N LEU A 73 -7.97 -19.55 22.25
CA LEU A 73 -6.98 -18.49 22.46
C LEU A 73 -6.72 -18.23 23.96
N ARG A 74 -7.80 -18.00 24.71
CA ARG A 74 -7.73 -17.73 26.16
C ARG A 74 -7.25 -18.94 26.96
N LEU A 75 -7.55 -20.15 26.50
CA LEU A 75 -7.09 -21.37 27.15
C LEU A 75 -5.61 -21.64 26.90
N PHE A 76 -5.13 -21.32 25.70
CA PHE A 76 -3.74 -21.51 25.29
C PHE A 76 -2.80 -20.51 25.97
N PHE A 77 -3.18 -19.22 26.05
CA PHE A 77 -2.43 -18.18 26.74
C PHE A 77 -3.04 -17.90 28.11
N PRO A 78 -2.47 -18.47 29.20
CA PRO A 78 -3.02 -18.30 30.56
C PRO A 78 -3.07 -16.86 31.04
N ASP A 79 -2.17 -16.00 30.55
CA ASP A 79 -2.13 -14.56 30.85
C ASP A 79 -3.50 -13.90 30.62
N LEU A 80 -4.21 -14.31 29.53
CA LEU A 80 -5.55 -13.80 29.22
C LEU A 80 -6.66 -14.26 30.18
N GLN A 81 -6.33 -15.09 31.17
CA GLN A 81 -7.22 -15.52 32.22
C GLN A 81 -6.89 -14.85 33.58
N ASP A 82 -5.79 -14.12 33.64
CA ASP A 82 -5.38 -13.41 34.86
C ASP A 82 -6.34 -12.25 35.11
N PRO A 83 -6.98 -12.17 36.30
CA PRO A 83 -7.90 -11.08 36.63
C PRO A 83 -7.21 -9.71 36.72
N ASP A 84 -5.88 -9.68 36.92
CA ASP A 84 -5.10 -8.45 36.95
C ASP A 84 -4.63 -8.00 35.57
N TYR A 85 -4.88 -8.82 34.50
CA TYR A 85 -4.58 -8.47 33.13
C TYR A 85 -5.70 -7.63 32.54
N ASP A 86 -5.46 -6.34 32.41
CA ASP A 86 -6.36 -5.39 31.79
C ASP A 86 -5.69 -4.69 30.60
N SER A 87 -6.47 -4.08 29.72
CA SER A 87 -6.00 -3.31 28.58
C SER A 87 -7.01 -2.27 28.19
N ALA A 88 -6.54 -1.04 27.93
CA ALA A 88 -7.39 0.03 27.42
C ALA A 88 -7.85 -0.22 25.95
N ILE A 89 -7.07 -0.97 25.18
CA ILE A 89 -7.32 -1.23 23.75
C ILE A 89 -7.18 -2.73 23.47
N ALA A 90 -8.15 -3.29 22.76
CA ALA A 90 -8.07 -4.66 22.24
C ALA A 90 -8.45 -4.70 20.75
N LEU A 91 -7.52 -5.12 19.88
CA LEU A 91 -7.77 -5.39 18.47
C LEU A 91 -7.81 -6.91 18.25
N VAL A 92 -8.90 -7.41 17.67
CA VAL A 92 -9.15 -8.86 17.55
C VAL A 92 -9.50 -9.22 16.12
N HIS A 93 -8.98 -10.35 15.63
CA HIS A 93 -9.35 -10.93 14.35
C HIS A 93 -9.34 -12.46 14.40
N SER A 94 -10.40 -13.09 13.94
CA SER A 94 -10.58 -14.54 14.06
C SER A 94 -10.30 -15.34 12.78
N ARG A 95 -9.89 -14.69 11.66
CA ARG A 95 -9.71 -15.38 10.38
C ARG A 95 -8.37 -15.05 9.75
N PHE A 96 -7.84 -16.04 8.99
CA PHE A 96 -6.72 -15.84 8.07
C PHE A 96 -7.17 -15.18 6.76
N SER A 97 -6.22 -14.59 6.03
CA SER A 97 -6.44 -14.18 4.65
C SER A 97 -6.80 -15.41 3.78
N THR A 98 -7.79 -15.26 2.90
CA THR A 98 -8.26 -16.34 2.01
C THR A 98 -7.22 -16.76 0.98
N ASN A 99 -6.29 -15.89 0.63
CA ASN A 99 -5.29 -16.07 -0.42
C ASN A 99 -3.93 -16.55 0.08
N THR A 100 -3.82 -16.86 1.37
CA THR A 100 -2.57 -17.36 1.98
C THR A 100 -2.80 -18.68 2.69
N ASN A 101 -1.80 -19.57 2.65
CA ASN A 101 -1.83 -20.76 3.48
C ASN A 101 -1.75 -20.35 4.96
N PRO A 102 -2.68 -20.81 5.80
CA PRO A 102 -2.64 -20.54 7.23
C PRO A 102 -1.34 -21.02 7.86
N SER A 103 -0.76 -20.20 8.72
CA SER A 103 0.40 -20.57 9.54
C SER A 103 0.37 -19.77 10.85
N TRP A 104 1.13 -20.20 11.83
CA TRP A 104 1.27 -19.51 13.11
C TRP A 104 1.76 -18.07 12.91
N GLU A 105 2.71 -17.87 12.04
CA GLU A 105 3.27 -16.56 11.71
C GLU A 105 2.24 -15.63 11.03
N ARG A 106 1.44 -16.18 10.11
CA ARG A 106 0.47 -15.41 9.31
C ARG A 106 -0.85 -15.12 10.00
N ALA A 107 -1.04 -15.62 11.22
CA ALA A 107 -2.21 -15.29 12.02
C ALA A 107 -2.25 -13.79 12.33
N HIS A 108 -3.47 -13.22 12.38
CA HIS A 108 -3.70 -11.89 12.94
C HIS A 108 -3.69 -11.93 14.50
N PRO A 109 -3.46 -10.80 15.14
CA PRO A 109 -3.17 -9.48 14.60
C PRO A 109 -1.74 -9.39 14.03
N ASN A 110 -1.51 -8.38 13.19
CA ASN A 110 -0.15 -7.91 12.91
C ASN A 110 0.32 -7.01 14.07
N ARG A 111 1.39 -6.22 13.90
CA ARG A 111 1.95 -5.43 15.00
C ARG A 111 1.19 -4.13 15.26
N PHE A 112 0.79 -3.47 14.19
CA PHE A 112 0.05 -2.21 14.22
C PHE A 112 -1.38 -2.36 13.74
N ILE A 113 -1.65 -3.31 12.83
CA ILE A 113 -2.95 -3.41 12.17
C ILE A 113 -3.63 -4.77 12.34
N VAL A 114 -4.95 -4.69 12.23
CA VAL A 114 -5.85 -5.80 11.94
C VAL A 114 -6.60 -5.47 10.66
N HIS A 115 -6.60 -6.38 9.70
CA HIS A 115 -7.15 -6.16 8.39
C HIS A 115 -8.17 -7.23 8.01
N ASN A 116 -9.41 -6.80 7.72
CA ASN A 116 -10.43 -7.63 7.12
C ASN A 116 -10.62 -7.20 5.66
N GLY A 117 -10.01 -7.93 4.75
CA GLY A 117 -10.09 -7.63 3.32
C GLY A 117 -8.94 -8.20 2.51
N GLU A 118 -8.66 -7.56 1.38
CA GLU A 118 -7.57 -7.89 0.46
C GLU A 118 -6.98 -6.61 -0.13
N ILE A 119 -5.67 -6.52 -0.19
CA ILE A 119 -4.97 -5.45 -0.89
C ILE A 119 -4.67 -5.92 -2.30
N ASN A 120 -5.50 -5.55 -3.26
CA ASN A 120 -5.40 -6.00 -4.66
C ASN A 120 -4.14 -5.46 -5.36
N THR A 121 -3.65 -4.31 -4.94
CA THR A 121 -2.48 -3.64 -5.51
C THR A 121 -1.16 -4.04 -4.84
N ILE A 122 -1.18 -5.03 -3.96
CA ILE A 122 -0.08 -5.41 -3.04
C ILE A 122 1.27 -5.55 -3.74
N ARG A 123 1.33 -6.20 -4.89
CA ARG A 123 2.57 -6.42 -5.62
C ARG A 123 3.22 -5.11 -6.06
N GLY A 124 2.43 -4.23 -6.68
CA GLY A 124 2.90 -2.91 -7.10
C GLY A 124 3.30 -2.03 -5.91
N ASN A 125 2.53 -2.05 -4.82
CA ASN A 125 2.87 -1.30 -3.61
C ASN A 125 4.20 -1.76 -3.01
N THR A 126 4.41 -3.08 -2.92
CA THR A 126 5.63 -3.66 -2.36
C THR A 126 6.85 -3.34 -3.23
N ASP A 127 6.74 -3.54 -4.55
CA ASP A 127 7.84 -3.29 -5.48
C ASP A 127 8.23 -1.80 -5.47
N LYS A 128 7.27 -0.89 -5.46
CA LYS A 128 7.52 0.55 -5.40
C LYS A 128 8.04 1.01 -4.03
N MET A 129 7.56 0.41 -2.94
CA MET A 129 8.10 0.71 -1.62
C MET A 129 9.58 0.33 -1.54
N ARG A 130 9.94 -0.84 -2.06
CA ARG A 130 11.32 -1.31 -2.15
C ARG A 130 12.19 -0.41 -3.05
N ALA A 131 11.66 0.00 -4.21
CA ALA A 131 12.40 0.87 -5.13
C ALA A 131 12.75 2.23 -4.52
N ARG A 132 11.87 2.79 -3.67
CA ARG A 132 12.13 4.10 -3.04
C ARG A 132 12.99 4.04 -1.77
N GLU A 133 13.31 2.85 -1.25
CA GLU A 133 14.14 2.69 -0.05
C GLU A 133 15.51 3.38 -0.16
N GLU A 134 16.08 3.43 -1.35
CA GLU A 134 17.38 4.09 -1.59
C GLU A 134 17.35 5.62 -1.40
N ASN A 135 16.18 6.24 -1.59
CA ASN A 135 15.99 7.68 -1.42
C ASN A 135 15.46 8.06 -0.04
N MET A 136 15.26 7.08 0.85
CA MET A 136 14.72 7.35 2.17
C MET A 136 15.80 7.72 3.17
N GLU A 137 15.55 8.81 3.87
CA GLU A 137 16.34 9.26 5.01
C GLU A 137 15.42 9.55 6.19
N SER A 138 15.89 9.26 7.40
CA SER A 138 15.12 9.53 8.62
C SER A 138 16.06 10.04 9.71
N GLU A 139 15.77 11.21 10.24
CA GLU A 139 16.51 11.75 11.41
C GLU A 139 16.30 10.89 12.65
N CYS A 140 15.11 10.28 12.81
CA CYS A 140 14.82 9.40 13.95
C CYS A 140 15.62 8.09 13.91
N MET A 141 16.02 7.64 12.72
CA MET A 141 16.81 6.42 12.50
C MET A 141 18.22 6.71 12.00
N LYS A 142 18.75 7.89 12.26
CA LYS A 142 20.05 8.34 11.75
C LYS A 142 21.16 7.30 11.92
N GLY A 143 21.77 6.88 10.81
CA GLY A 143 22.82 5.87 10.75
C GLY A 143 22.38 4.44 11.00
N LYS A 144 21.06 4.18 11.16
CA LYS A 144 20.49 2.86 11.41
C LYS A 144 19.40 2.44 10.41
N LEU A 145 19.02 3.34 9.51
CA LEU A 145 17.94 3.05 8.55
C LEU A 145 18.25 1.82 7.68
N HIS A 146 19.48 1.68 7.20
CA HIS A 146 19.92 0.55 6.39
C HIS A 146 19.86 -0.81 7.12
N GLU A 147 19.93 -0.81 8.46
CA GLU A 147 19.86 -2.06 9.24
C GLU A 147 18.43 -2.65 9.27
N VAL A 148 17.41 -1.84 9.00
CA VAL A 148 16.01 -2.26 9.02
C VAL A 148 15.44 -2.58 7.63
N LEU A 149 16.18 -2.26 6.57
CA LEU A 149 15.77 -2.53 5.19
C LEU A 149 16.07 -4.00 4.79
N PRO A 150 15.27 -4.60 3.91
CA PRO A 150 14.07 -4.02 3.30
C PRO A 150 12.96 -3.80 4.32
N ALA A 151 12.18 -2.72 4.17
CA ALA A 151 11.09 -2.38 5.10
C ALA A 151 10.01 -3.46 5.12
N ILE A 152 9.72 -4.05 3.97
CA ILE A 152 8.66 -5.04 3.77
C ILE A 152 9.23 -6.45 3.65
N ASN A 153 8.65 -7.39 4.40
CA ASN A 153 8.85 -8.81 4.19
C ASN A 153 7.89 -9.32 3.10
N SER A 154 8.38 -9.53 1.89
CA SER A 154 7.60 -9.96 0.74
C SER A 154 7.06 -11.41 0.82
N SER A 155 7.49 -12.22 1.80
CA SER A 155 6.95 -13.54 2.07
C SER A 155 5.69 -13.52 2.95
N GLY A 156 5.36 -12.37 3.53
CA GLY A 156 4.18 -12.18 4.37
C GLY A 156 2.86 -12.21 3.59
N SER A 157 1.74 -12.08 4.32
CA SER A 157 0.43 -11.80 3.71
C SER A 157 0.36 -10.34 3.25
N ASP A 158 -0.64 -10.00 2.44
CA ASP A 158 -0.93 -8.62 2.04
C ASP A 158 -1.07 -7.69 3.26
N SER A 159 -1.77 -8.14 4.28
CA SER A 159 -1.93 -7.42 5.54
C SER A 159 -0.61 -7.22 6.28
N ALA A 160 0.24 -8.25 6.30
CA ALA A 160 1.54 -8.15 6.94
C ALA A 160 2.49 -7.20 6.21
N MET A 161 2.42 -7.15 4.88
CA MET A 161 3.21 -6.21 4.08
C MET A 161 2.77 -4.76 4.31
N LEU A 162 1.45 -4.51 4.39
CA LEU A 162 0.92 -3.19 4.77
C LEU A 162 1.33 -2.80 6.19
N ASP A 163 1.23 -3.74 7.15
CA ASP A 163 1.68 -3.55 8.53
C ASP A 163 3.15 -3.14 8.59
N ASN A 164 4.01 -3.84 7.83
CA ASN A 164 5.43 -3.51 7.76
C ASN A 164 5.67 -2.09 7.21
N ALA A 165 4.93 -1.67 6.17
CA ALA A 165 5.06 -0.34 5.61
C ALA A 165 4.63 0.74 6.62
N ILE A 166 3.50 0.54 7.31
CA ILE A 166 3.00 1.45 8.35
C ILE A 166 3.98 1.50 9.52
N GLU A 167 4.40 0.34 10.03
CA GLU A 167 5.38 0.26 11.11
C GLU A 167 6.67 0.99 10.77
N PHE A 168 7.21 0.77 9.57
CA PHE A 168 8.42 1.45 9.10
C PHE A 168 8.27 2.98 9.09
N MET A 169 7.17 3.49 8.55
CA MET A 169 6.88 4.93 8.53
C MET A 169 6.76 5.50 9.94
N VAL A 170 6.05 4.81 10.84
CA VAL A 170 5.88 5.24 12.24
C VAL A 170 7.20 5.22 12.99
N MET A 171 7.97 4.16 12.87
CA MET A 171 9.28 4.05 13.51
C MET A 171 10.30 5.06 12.93
N SER A 172 10.08 5.53 11.71
CA SER A 172 10.85 6.61 11.10
C SER A 172 10.41 8.01 11.52
N GLY A 173 9.39 8.13 12.39
CA GLY A 173 8.96 9.40 13.00
C GLY A 173 7.65 9.97 12.47
N MET A 174 6.94 9.24 11.60
CA MET A 174 5.62 9.65 11.11
C MET A 174 4.52 9.30 12.15
N ASP A 175 3.54 10.17 12.29
CA ASP A 175 2.36 9.88 13.12
C ASP A 175 1.58 8.69 12.53
N LEU A 176 1.11 7.77 13.38
CA LEU A 176 0.37 6.58 12.92
C LEU A 176 -0.88 6.93 12.09
N PRO A 177 -1.76 7.87 12.48
CA PRO A 177 -2.89 8.25 11.64
C PRO A 177 -2.46 8.80 10.27
N LEU A 178 -1.37 9.57 10.21
CA LEU A 178 -0.82 10.08 8.95
C LEU A 178 -0.33 8.95 8.06
N ALA A 179 0.43 7.99 8.59
CA ALA A 179 0.91 6.83 7.85
C ALA A 179 -0.25 6.04 7.22
N VAL A 180 -1.33 5.83 7.99
CA VAL A 180 -2.55 5.17 7.50
C VAL A 180 -3.26 6.03 6.44
N MET A 181 -3.40 7.34 6.64
CA MET A 181 -4.06 8.24 5.68
C MET A 181 -3.38 8.29 4.31
N ILE A 182 -2.05 8.23 4.27
CA ILE A 182 -1.32 8.26 3.01
C ILE A 182 -1.26 6.90 2.31
N ALA A 183 -1.26 5.81 3.08
CA ALA A 183 -1.33 4.46 2.53
C ALA A 183 -2.74 4.14 2.00
N ILE A 184 -3.79 4.59 2.69
CA ILE A 184 -5.19 4.34 2.36
C ILE A 184 -5.94 5.66 2.26
N PRO A 185 -5.67 6.46 1.23
CA PRO A 185 -6.27 7.78 1.09
C PRO A 185 -7.76 7.68 0.74
N GLU A 186 -8.54 8.65 1.24
CA GLU A 186 -9.89 8.84 0.72
C GLU A 186 -9.87 9.28 -0.75
N PRO A 187 -10.98 9.10 -1.50
CA PRO A 187 -11.08 9.62 -2.87
C PRO A 187 -11.05 11.15 -2.83
N TRP A 188 -9.97 11.75 -3.29
CA TRP A 188 -9.72 13.19 -3.17
C TRP A 188 -9.77 13.95 -4.50
N ALA A 189 -9.23 13.36 -5.58
CA ALA A 189 -8.98 14.09 -6.83
C ALA A 189 -10.25 14.70 -7.43
N ASN A 190 -11.30 13.91 -7.55
CA ASN A 190 -12.57 14.29 -8.18
C ASN A 190 -13.67 14.63 -7.14
N ASN A 191 -13.34 14.61 -5.86
CA ASN A 191 -14.31 14.91 -4.79
C ASN A 191 -14.54 16.42 -4.68
N ARG A 192 -15.73 16.88 -5.09
CA ARG A 192 -16.10 18.31 -5.06
C ARG A 192 -16.34 18.85 -3.64
N ASN A 193 -16.55 17.96 -2.67
CA ASN A 193 -16.85 18.33 -1.29
C ASN A 193 -15.59 18.52 -0.42
N LEU A 194 -14.42 18.08 -0.91
CA LEU A 194 -13.17 18.30 -0.19
C LEU A 194 -12.65 19.73 -0.40
N SER A 195 -12.13 20.31 0.68
CA SER A 195 -11.43 21.59 0.62
C SER A 195 -10.16 21.48 -0.23
N GLN A 196 -9.73 22.59 -0.83
CA GLN A 196 -8.51 22.60 -1.65
C GLN A 196 -7.29 22.20 -0.83
N LYS A 197 -7.17 22.63 0.42
CA LYS A 197 -6.06 22.24 1.31
C LYS A 197 -5.97 20.72 1.53
N LYS A 198 -7.11 20.04 1.74
CA LYS A 198 -7.14 18.57 1.85
C LYS A 198 -6.74 17.91 0.53
N LYS A 199 -7.15 18.46 -0.61
CA LYS A 199 -6.71 17.96 -1.94
C LYS A 199 -5.21 18.13 -2.14
N ASP A 200 -4.68 19.29 -1.79
CA ASP A 200 -3.26 19.60 -1.92
C ASP A 200 -2.41 18.66 -1.03
N PHE A 201 -2.86 18.42 0.20
CA PHE A 201 -2.25 17.43 1.09
C PHE A 201 -2.19 16.03 0.46
N TYR A 202 -3.33 15.50 0.00
CA TYR A 202 -3.34 14.18 -0.63
C TYR A 202 -2.56 14.14 -1.94
N GLN A 203 -2.60 15.19 -2.74
CA GLN A 203 -1.83 15.28 -3.97
C GLN A 203 -0.33 15.29 -3.70
N TYR A 204 0.13 15.98 -2.66
CA TYR A 204 1.52 15.98 -2.25
C TYR A 204 2.01 14.57 -1.95
N TYR A 205 1.30 13.84 -1.09
CA TYR A 205 1.70 12.47 -0.77
C TYR A 205 1.50 11.49 -1.93
N ALA A 206 0.52 11.72 -2.81
CA ALA A 206 0.31 10.90 -4.00
C ALA A 206 1.46 10.98 -5.02
N THR A 207 2.35 11.97 -4.93
CA THR A 207 3.59 12.01 -5.72
C THR A 207 4.65 11.03 -5.23
N MET A 208 4.52 10.54 -3.99
CA MET A 208 5.50 9.68 -3.31
C MET A 208 4.95 8.32 -2.90
N MET A 209 3.63 8.18 -2.70
CA MET A 209 3.00 6.94 -2.24
C MET A 209 1.78 6.61 -3.09
N GLU A 210 1.74 5.42 -3.64
CA GLU A 210 0.57 4.88 -4.30
C GLU A 210 -0.44 4.37 -3.27
N PRO A 211 -1.75 4.51 -3.54
CA PRO A 211 -2.76 3.93 -2.67
C PRO A 211 -2.58 2.41 -2.54
N TRP A 212 -2.68 1.90 -1.32
CA TRP A 212 -2.83 0.47 -1.05
C TRP A 212 -4.33 0.16 -1.15
N ASP A 213 -4.75 -0.41 -2.27
CA ASP A 213 -6.15 -0.46 -2.67
C ASP A 213 -6.68 -1.88 -2.71
N GLY A 214 -7.95 -2.01 -2.34
CA GLY A 214 -8.72 -3.22 -2.27
C GLY A 214 -9.85 -3.10 -1.27
N PRO A 215 -10.77 -4.09 -1.19
CA PRO A 215 -11.83 -4.10 -0.20
C PRO A 215 -11.23 -4.28 1.20
N ALA A 216 -11.24 -3.24 2.03
CA ALA A 216 -10.55 -3.25 3.29
C ALA A 216 -11.33 -2.59 4.43
N SER A 217 -11.33 -3.24 5.58
CA SER A 217 -11.61 -2.64 6.89
C SER A 217 -10.37 -2.84 7.75
N ILE A 218 -9.72 -1.75 8.10
CA ILE A 218 -8.43 -1.75 8.78
C ILE A 218 -8.59 -1.06 10.11
N LEU A 219 -8.22 -1.78 11.17
CA LEU A 219 -8.08 -1.25 12.52
C LEU A 219 -6.59 -1.15 12.82
N PHE A 220 -6.18 -0.12 13.54
CA PHE A 220 -4.78 0.09 13.88
C PHE A 220 -4.61 0.65 15.29
N SER A 221 -3.47 0.37 15.91
CA SER A 221 -3.12 0.92 17.21
C SER A 221 -1.60 0.93 17.41
N ASP A 222 -1.13 1.89 18.20
CA ASP A 222 0.24 1.94 18.72
C ASP A 222 0.30 1.76 20.26
N GLY A 223 -0.86 1.47 20.87
CA GLY A 223 -1.01 1.29 22.32
C GLY A 223 -1.57 2.53 23.05
N ASP A 224 -1.36 3.73 22.51
CA ASP A 224 -1.89 4.99 23.07
C ASP A 224 -3.14 5.45 22.32
N MET A 225 -3.27 5.08 21.05
CA MET A 225 -4.43 5.36 20.23
C MET A 225 -4.92 4.13 19.48
N MET A 226 -6.22 4.15 19.14
CA MET A 226 -6.85 3.17 18.27
C MET A 226 -7.61 3.88 17.17
N GLY A 227 -7.44 3.42 15.95
CA GLY A 227 -8.20 3.93 14.83
C GLY A 227 -8.76 2.85 13.93
N ALA A 228 -9.70 3.26 13.09
CA ALA A 228 -10.28 2.41 12.07
C ALA A 228 -10.53 3.20 10.79
N VAL A 229 -10.28 2.59 9.64
CA VAL A 229 -10.52 3.18 8.33
C VAL A 229 -11.08 2.11 7.38
N LEU A 230 -11.99 2.52 6.50
CA LEU A 230 -12.41 1.72 5.36
C LEU A 230 -11.66 2.18 4.10
N ASP A 231 -11.54 1.25 3.15
CA ASP A 231 -11.09 1.59 1.80
C ASP A 231 -11.96 2.69 1.17
N ARG A 232 -11.46 3.32 0.12
CA ARG A 232 -12.15 4.42 -0.57
C ARG A 232 -13.55 4.07 -1.09
N ASN A 233 -13.83 2.79 -1.37
CA ASN A 233 -15.14 2.31 -1.81
C ASN A 233 -16.06 1.89 -0.66
N GLY A 234 -15.48 1.57 0.50
CA GLY A 234 -16.23 1.14 1.68
C GLY A 234 -16.97 -0.17 1.48
N LEU A 235 -16.32 -1.14 0.83
CA LEU A 235 -16.94 -2.43 0.49
C LEU A 235 -17.14 -3.36 1.69
N ARG A 236 -16.35 -3.16 2.75
CA ARG A 236 -16.48 -3.91 4.00
C ARG A 236 -17.37 -3.19 4.99
N PRO A 237 -18.28 -3.89 5.68
CA PRO A 237 -19.06 -3.29 6.75
C PRO A 237 -18.19 -3.02 7.97
N SER A 238 -18.49 -1.94 8.68
CA SER A 238 -17.90 -1.62 9.97
C SER A 238 -18.88 -0.74 10.76
N ARG A 239 -19.24 -1.18 11.95
CA ARG A 239 -20.19 -0.52 12.84
C ARG A 239 -19.59 -0.32 14.20
N TYR A 240 -19.99 0.76 14.88
CA TYR A 240 -19.50 1.00 16.23
C TYR A 240 -20.61 1.49 17.15
N TYR A 241 -20.40 1.23 18.44
CA TYR A 241 -21.18 1.75 19.54
C TYR A 241 -20.27 2.50 20.50
N ILE A 242 -20.79 3.54 21.11
CA ILE A 242 -20.20 4.18 22.28
C ILE A 242 -21.22 4.07 23.40
N THR A 243 -20.78 3.60 24.55
CA THR A 243 -21.61 3.41 25.73
C THR A 243 -21.46 4.58 26.72
N ASP A 244 -22.37 4.68 27.68
CA ASP A 244 -22.37 5.70 28.71
C ASP A 244 -21.28 5.52 29.79
N ASP A 245 -20.62 4.36 29.81
CA ASP A 245 -19.44 4.05 30.60
C ASP A 245 -18.12 4.09 29.78
N ASP A 246 -18.14 4.86 28.68
CA ASP A 246 -16.98 5.18 27.85
C ASP A 246 -16.32 4.01 27.10
N TYR A 247 -17.04 2.91 26.84
CA TYR A 247 -16.56 1.89 25.91
C TYR A 247 -16.89 2.26 24.47
N LEU A 248 -15.90 2.09 23.58
CA LEU A 248 -16.11 2.09 22.13
C LEU A 248 -15.92 0.67 21.59
N ILE A 249 -16.94 0.10 21.01
CA ILE A 249 -16.94 -1.22 20.41
C ILE A 249 -17.14 -1.08 18.90
N LEU A 250 -16.12 -1.43 18.10
CA LEU A 250 -16.18 -1.42 16.64
C LEU A 250 -16.03 -2.84 16.11
N SER A 251 -16.91 -3.24 15.18
CA SER A 251 -16.90 -4.57 14.61
C SER A 251 -17.46 -4.59 13.18
N SER A 252 -17.05 -5.58 12.39
CA SER A 252 -17.68 -5.88 11.09
C SER A 252 -19.13 -6.38 11.22
N GLU A 253 -19.47 -6.96 12.37
CA GLU A 253 -20.79 -7.54 12.67
C GLU A 253 -21.43 -6.80 13.85
N VAL A 254 -22.76 -6.67 13.85
CA VAL A 254 -23.51 -6.24 15.03
C VAL A 254 -23.74 -7.39 15.98
N GLY A 255 -23.77 -7.11 17.29
CA GLY A 255 -24.06 -8.11 18.31
C GLY A 255 -22.89 -9.02 18.68
N VAL A 256 -21.65 -8.58 18.46
CA VAL A 256 -20.45 -9.32 18.90
C VAL A 256 -20.28 -9.35 20.39
N LEU A 257 -20.85 -8.37 21.08
CA LEU A 257 -20.99 -8.31 22.54
C LEU A 257 -22.47 -8.09 22.86
N ASP A 258 -22.91 -8.70 23.95
CA ASP A 258 -24.27 -8.49 24.50
C ASP A 258 -24.24 -7.21 25.34
N ILE A 259 -24.72 -6.11 24.73
CA ILE A 259 -24.73 -4.78 25.34
C ILE A 259 -26.21 -4.37 25.51
N ASP A 260 -26.58 -3.99 26.71
CA ASP A 260 -27.92 -3.44 26.96
C ASP A 260 -28.10 -2.17 26.11
N PRO A 261 -29.10 -2.10 25.23
CA PRO A 261 -29.35 -0.94 24.39
C PRO A 261 -29.53 0.37 25.14
N THR A 262 -29.91 0.32 26.42
CA THR A 262 -30.08 1.52 27.25
C THR A 262 -28.77 2.21 27.62
N HIS A 263 -27.64 1.50 27.55
CA HIS A 263 -26.30 2.03 27.76
C HIS A 263 -25.64 2.59 26.48
N ILE A 264 -26.26 2.41 25.30
CA ILE A 264 -25.67 2.87 24.03
C ILE A 264 -26.00 4.33 23.81
N VAL A 265 -24.99 5.20 23.89
CA VAL A 265 -25.10 6.65 23.65
C VAL A 265 -24.98 6.94 22.14
N THR A 266 -24.06 6.27 21.45
CA THR A 266 -23.85 6.45 20.02
C THR A 266 -23.89 5.11 19.31
N LYS A 267 -24.58 5.08 18.15
CA LYS A 267 -24.67 3.92 17.26
C LYS A 267 -24.53 4.40 15.83
N ASP A 268 -23.41 4.09 15.21
CA ASP A 268 -23.15 4.54 13.85
C ASP A 268 -22.32 3.50 13.08
N ARG A 269 -22.01 3.80 11.84
CA ARG A 269 -21.14 3.02 10.95
C ARG A 269 -19.96 3.85 10.48
N LEU A 270 -18.85 3.20 10.28
CA LEU A 270 -17.72 3.80 9.59
C LEU A 270 -18.08 4.00 8.10
N ARG A 271 -17.76 5.15 7.55
CA ARG A 271 -18.07 5.49 6.16
C ARG A 271 -16.84 5.34 5.26
N PRO A 272 -17.02 5.13 3.94
CA PRO A 272 -15.92 5.04 3.00
C PRO A 272 -14.95 6.21 3.10
N GLY A 273 -13.66 5.92 3.17
CA GLY A 273 -12.61 6.93 3.26
C GLY A 273 -12.59 7.78 4.54
N LYS A 274 -13.46 7.46 5.52
CA LYS A 274 -13.48 8.15 6.81
C LYS A 274 -12.71 7.35 7.86
N MET A 275 -12.03 8.07 8.73
CA MET A 275 -11.27 7.50 9.85
C MET A 275 -12.00 7.79 11.17
N LEU A 276 -12.16 6.76 11.97
CA LEU A 276 -12.49 6.86 13.39
C LEU A 276 -11.19 6.77 14.16
N LEU A 277 -10.91 7.74 15.03
CA LEU A 277 -9.72 7.74 15.87
C LEU A 277 -10.10 7.97 17.33
N VAL A 278 -9.58 7.14 18.20
CA VAL A 278 -9.69 7.28 19.66
C VAL A 278 -8.29 7.50 20.21
N ASP A 279 -8.11 8.57 20.94
CA ASP A 279 -6.90 8.87 21.69
C ASP A 279 -7.18 8.59 23.17
N THR A 280 -6.59 7.51 23.71
CA THR A 280 -6.81 7.09 25.10
C THR A 280 -6.06 7.97 26.11
N VAL A 281 -5.00 8.66 25.65
CA VAL A 281 -4.26 9.60 26.50
C VAL A 281 -5.07 10.89 26.70
N GLN A 282 -5.72 11.39 25.64
CA GLN A 282 -6.62 12.54 25.69
C GLN A 282 -8.03 12.16 26.21
N GLY A 283 -8.38 10.89 26.21
CA GLY A 283 -9.70 10.39 26.63
C GLY A 283 -10.82 10.85 25.71
N ARG A 284 -10.60 10.91 24.38
CA ARG A 284 -11.62 11.37 23.43
C ARG A 284 -11.58 10.69 22.07
N VAL A 285 -12.70 10.72 21.39
CA VAL A 285 -12.82 10.43 19.97
C VAL A 285 -12.43 11.67 19.19
N ILE A 286 -11.55 11.53 18.21
CA ILE A 286 -11.12 12.59 17.31
C ILE A 286 -11.93 12.45 16.02
N ASP A 287 -12.60 13.54 15.61
CA ASP A 287 -13.39 13.60 14.39
C ASP A 287 -12.48 13.52 13.14
N ASP A 288 -12.97 12.87 12.09
CA ASP A 288 -12.26 12.71 10.82
C ASP A 288 -11.88 14.06 10.18
N ASP A 289 -12.79 15.02 10.20
CA ASP A 289 -12.53 16.32 9.60
C ASP A 289 -11.51 17.12 10.43
N GLU A 290 -11.59 17.09 11.78
CA GLU A 290 -10.58 17.66 12.67
C GLU A 290 -9.20 17.09 12.40
N LEU A 291 -9.10 15.75 12.30
CA LEU A 291 -7.85 15.04 12.06
C LEU A 291 -7.23 15.44 10.71
N LYS A 292 -8.04 15.41 9.66
CA LYS A 292 -7.57 15.69 8.29
C LYS A 292 -7.23 17.16 8.07
N GLU A 293 -7.96 18.07 8.70
CA GLU A 293 -7.64 19.51 8.67
C GLU A 293 -6.31 19.78 9.36
N ARG A 294 -6.07 19.18 10.52
CA ARG A 294 -4.80 19.32 11.24
C ARG A 294 -3.59 18.94 10.37
N TYR A 295 -3.68 17.85 9.60
CA TYR A 295 -2.59 17.47 8.70
C TYR A 295 -2.53 18.33 7.43
N ALA A 296 -3.66 18.71 6.87
CA ALA A 296 -3.71 19.54 5.69
C ALA A 296 -3.21 20.98 5.94
N ASP A 297 -3.34 21.47 7.16
CA ASP A 297 -2.85 22.80 7.59
C ASP A 297 -1.40 22.80 8.09
N LYS A 298 -0.77 21.61 8.23
CA LYS A 298 0.58 21.46 8.78
C LYS A 298 1.66 22.14 7.91
N ARG A 299 1.47 22.12 6.57
CA ARG A 299 2.40 22.66 5.59
C ARG A 299 1.67 23.39 4.46
N PRO A 300 2.32 24.29 3.74
CA PRO A 300 1.75 24.95 2.58
C PRO A 300 1.83 24.05 1.32
N TYR A 301 1.17 22.90 1.35
CA TYR A 301 1.25 21.89 0.29
C TYR A 301 0.86 22.44 -1.08
N GLY A 302 -0.13 23.33 -1.17
CA GLY A 302 -0.52 23.96 -2.43
C GLY A 302 0.61 24.77 -3.07
N GLU A 303 1.33 25.57 -2.29
CA GLU A 303 2.48 26.35 -2.77
C GLU A 303 3.62 25.43 -3.22
N TRP A 304 3.84 24.32 -2.50
CA TRP A 304 4.85 23.32 -2.86
C TRP A 304 4.52 22.64 -4.18
N LEU A 305 3.26 22.23 -4.37
CA LEU A 305 2.80 21.60 -5.61
C LEU A 305 2.88 22.56 -6.80
N ASP A 306 2.43 23.80 -6.63
CA ASP A 306 2.45 24.83 -7.68
C ASP A 306 3.87 25.16 -8.14
N SER A 307 4.85 25.11 -7.20
CA SER A 307 6.24 25.44 -7.49
C SER A 307 7.05 24.27 -8.07
N ASN A 308 6.65 23.01 -7.84
CA ASN A 308 7.46 21.85 -8.13
C ASN A 308 6.86 20.90 -9.19
N ILE A 309 5.53 20.82 -9.31
CA ILE A 309 4.92 19.94 -10.31
C ILE A 309 5.08 20.52 -11.71
N VAL A 310 5.67 19.72 -12.60
CA VAL A 310 5.76 20.05 -14.04
C VAL A 310 4.59 19.38 -14.76
N MET A 311 3.85 20.15 -15.57
CA MET A 311 2.74 19.61 -16.33
C MET A 311 3.21 19.24 -17.74
N LEU A 312 2.88 18.05 -18.24
CA LEU A 312 3.21 17.60 -19.59
C LEU A 312 2.73 18.60 -20.68
N LYS A 313 1.55 19.22 -20.47
CA LYS A 313 0.99 20.20 -21.42
C LYS A 313 1.88 21.44 -21.57
N ASP A 314 2.61 21.83 -20.52
CA ASP A 314 3.41 23.06 -20.45
C ASP A 314 4.84 22.84 -20.99
N LEU A 315 5.23 21.58 -21.25
CA LEU A 315 6.51 21.28 -21.88
C LEU A 315 6.55 21.78 -23.33
N LYS A 316 7.70 22.34 -23.69
CA LYS A 316 7.96 22.85 -25.05
C LYS A 316 7.84 21.73 -26.08
N ILE A 317 7.11 21.98 -27.15
CA ILE A 317 7.06 21.09 -28.31
C ILE A 317 8.42 21.19 -29.04
N PRO A 318 9.16 20.07 -29.19
CA PRO A 318 10.41 20.08 -29.93
C PRO A 318 10.18 20.30 -31.42
N ASN A 319 11.13 20.92 -32.10
CA ASN A 319 11.08 21.12 -33.54
C ASN A 319 11.60 19.87 -34.26
N GLU A 320 10.93 18.76 -34.08
CA GLU A 320 11.24 17.46 -34.67
C GLU A 320 9.99 16.94 -35.38
N ARG A 321 10.20 16.22 -36.48
CA ARG A 321 9.10 15.58 -37.20
C ARG A 321 8.81 14.21 -36.58
N VAL A 322 7.54 13.91 -36.42
CA VAL A 322 7.10 12.55 -36.16
C VAL A 322 7.46 11.67 -37.35
N PRO A 323 8.13 10.52 -37.14
CA PRO A 323 8.45 9.62 -38.24
C PRO A 323 7.19 9.15 -38.98
N GLU A 324 7.20 9.27 -40.30
CA GLU A 324 6.17 8.71 -41.16
C GLU A 324 6.67 7.38 -41.73
N TYR A 325 5.84 6.35 -41.61
CA TYR A 325 6.18 5.02 -42.09
C TYR A 325 5.35 4.67 -43.33
N THR A 326 5.98 4.03 -44.29
CA THR A 326 5.27 3.38 -45.40
C THR A 326 4.35 2.30 -44.93
N GLN A 327 3.40 1.87 -45.74
CA GLN A 327 2.49 0.80 -45.41
C GLN A 327 3.22 -0.52 -45.09
N GLU A 328 4.26 -0.84 -45.83
CA GLU A 328 5.07 -2.04 -45.62
C GLU A 328 5.85 -2.00 -44.32
N GLU A 329 6.47 -0.87 -43.99
CA GLU A 329 7.15 -0.67 -42.72
C GLU A 329 6.19 -0.78 -41.54
N ARG A 330 5.01 -0.17 -41.67
CA ARG A 330 3.96 -0.26 -40.60
C ARG A 330 3.51 -1.69 -40.39
N GLN A 331 3.25 -2.46 -41.44
CA GLN A 331 2.88 -3.86 -41.34
C GLN A 331 3.98 -4.70 -40.72
N ARG A 332 5.25 -4.44 -41.09
CA ARG A 332 6.39 -5.12 -40.49
C ARG A 332 6.51 -4.82 -38.98
N MET A 333 6.32 -3.55 -38.60
CA MET A 333 6.32 -3.16 -37.17
C MET A 333 5.16 -3.78 -36.41
N GLN A 334 3.95 -3.77 -36.97
CA GLN A 334 2.78 -4.42 -36.34
C GLN A 334 3.03 -5.90 -36.06
N ARG A 335 3.64 -6.61 -37.03
CA ARG A 335 4.03 -8.02 -36.84
C ARG A 335 5.12 -8.19 -35.79
N ALA A 336 6.11 -7.30 -35.76
CA ALA A 336 7.20 -7.34 -34.79
C ALA A 336 6.71 -7.09 -33.35
N PHE A 337 5.68 -6.24 -33.20
CA PHE A 337 5.06 -5.93 -31.91
C PHE A 337 3.85 -6.84 -31.58
N GLY A 338 3.59 -7.89 -32.36
CA GLY A 338 2.57 -8.88 -32.07
C GLY A 338 1.12 -8.44 -32.26
N TYR A 339 0.87 -7.39 -33.05
CA TYR A 339 -0.50 -6.99 -33.38
C TYR A 339 -1.12 -8.01 -34.32
N THR A 340 -2.28 -8.54 -33.91
CA THR A 340 -3.11 -9.43 -34.74
C THR A 340 -4.14 -8.65 -35.56
N TYR A 341 -4.79 -9.33 -36.49
CA TYR A 341 -5.91 -8.74 -37.25
C TYR A 341 -7.05 -8.33 -36.31
N GLU A 342 -7.36 -9.16 -35.31
CA GLU A 342 -8.37 -8.87 -34.29
C GLU A 342 -8.01 -7.63 -33.47
N SER A 343 -6.76 -7.51 -33.04
CA SER A 343 -6.28 -6.32 -32.30
C SER A 343 -6.53 -5.04 -33.11
N LEU A 344 -6.26 -5.08 -34.41
CA LEU A 344 -6.47 -3.93 -35.27
C LEU A 344 -7.94 -3.64 -35.57
N LYS A 345 -8.72 -4.68 -35.89
CA LYS A 345 -10.12 -4.55 -36.34
C LYS A 345 -11.08 -4.33 -35.18
N ASP A 346 -10.94 -5.12 -34.09
CA ASP A 346 -11.95 -5.19 -33.04
C ASP A 346 -11.62 -4.30 -31.84
N SER A 347 -10.34 -3.88 -31.69
CA SER A 347 -9.93 -2.99 -30.60
C SER A 347 -9.54 -1.59 -31.13
N ILE A 348 -8.51 -1.49 -31.97
CA ILE A 348 -7.96 -0.19 -32.36
C ILE A 348 -8.88 0.58 -33.31
N LEU A 349 -9.49 -0.10 -34.29
CA LEU A 349 -10.36 0.54 -35.27
C LEU A 349 -11.61 1.19 -34.66
N PRO A 350 -12.36 0.54 -33.74
CA PRO A 350 -13.47 1.18 -33.04
C PRO A 350 -13.05 2.43 -32.27
N MET A 351 -11.93 2.36 -31.54
CA MET A 351 -11.39 3.52 -30.80
C MET A 351 -11.03 4.66 -31.75
N ALA A 352 -10.37 4.36 -32.86
CA ALA A 352 -9.98 5.38 -33.86
C ALA A 352 -11.18 6.02 -34.57
N LYS A 353 -12.24 5.26 -34.85
CA LYS A 353 -13.43 5.75 -35.55
C LYS A 353 -14.43 6.46 -34.67
N ASN A 354 -14.67 5.90 -33.48
CA ASN A 354 -15.82 6.27 -32.65
C ASN A 354 -15.42 6.96 -31.35
N GLY A 355 -14.12 6.98 -31.01
CA GLY A 355 -13.63 7.50 -29.71
C GLY A 355 -14.10 6.71 -28.50
N ILE A 356 -14.50 5.46 -28.71
CA ILE A 356 -14.96 4.54 -27.67
C ILE A 356 -14.23 3.22 -27.73
N GLU A 357 -14.12 2.53 -26.62
CA GLU A 357 -13.56 1.18 -26.57
C GLU A 357 -14.41 0.19 -27.33
N GLY A 358 -13.78 -0.77 -28.01
CA GLY A 358 -14.49 -1.87 -28.70
C GLY A 358 -15.12 -2.83 -27.68
N THR A 359 -16.26 -3.43 -28.07
CA THR A 359 -16.88 -4.49 -27.27
C THR A 359 -16.06 -5.76 -27.40
N ALA A 360 -15.50 -6.24 -26.29
CA ALA A 360 -14.68 -7.45 -26.22
C ALA A 360 -14.82 -8.11 -24.85
N ALA A 361 -14.40 -9.37 -24.75
CA ALA A 361 -14.23 -10.01 -23.46
C ALA A 361 -13.12 -9.31 -22.66
N MET A 362 -13.44 -8.97 -21.41
CA MET A 362 -12.49 -8.30 -20.50
C MET A 362 -11.65 -9.35 -19.78
N GLY A 363 -10.35 -9.10 -19.76
CA GLY A 363 -9.38 -9.99 -19.10
C GLY A 363 -9.14 -11.30 -19.86
N THR A 364 -8.09 -11.99 -19.50
CA THR A 364 -7.80 -13.33 -20.03
C THR A 364 -6.96 -14.10 -19.02
N ASP A 365 -7.43 -15.29 -18.67
CA ASP A 365 -6.70 -16.24 -17.84
C ASP A 365 -5.93 -17.26 -18.69
N THR A 366 -5.92 -17.08 -20.02
CA THR A 366 -5.20 -17.97 -20.92
C THR A 366 -3.72 -17.97 -20.57
N PRO A 367 -3.15 -19.10 -20.15
CA PRO A 367 -1.73 -19.20 -19.87
C PRO A 367 -0.92 -18.97 -21.14
N LEU A 368 0.32 -18.53 -20.98
CA LEU A 368 1.25 -18.43 -22.09
C LEU A 368 1.48 -19.82 -22.69
N ALA A 369 1.48 -19.90 -24.03
CA ALA A 369 1.73 -21.13 -24.77
C ALA A 369 3.24 -21.46 -24.72
N ALA A 370 3.73 -21.94 -23.59
CA ALA A 370 5.16 -22.15 -23.32
C ALA A 370 5.84 -23.10 -24.33
N LEU A 371 5.08 -24.01 -24.94
CA LEU A 371 5.58 -24.94 -25.95
C LEU A 371 5.38 -24.43 -27.41
N SER A 372 4.84 -23.23 -27.59
CA SER A 372 4.66 -22.63 -28.91
C SER A 372 6.00 -22.22 -29.51
N GLY A 373 6.17 -22.44 -30.81
CA GLY A 373 7.29 -21.88 -31.58
C GLY A 373 7.10 -20.41 -31.95
N ASN A 374 5.94 -19.81 -31.64
CA ASN A 374 5.65 -18.41 -31.90
C ASN A 374 6.36 -17.53 -30.86
N ARG A 375 6.90 -16.41 -31.33
CA ARG A 375 7.50 -15.41 -30.46
C ARG A 375 6.41 -14.52 -29.90
N GLU A 376 6.33 -14.45 -28.57
CA GLU A 376 5.43 -13.55 -27.87
C GLU A 376 6.14 -12.22 -27.56
N PRO A 377 5.43 -11.09 -27.67
CA PRO A 377 5.93 -9.81 -27.16
C PRO A 377 6.24 -9.88 -25.66
N LEU A 378 7.28 -9.18 -25.24
CA LEU A 378 7.73 -9.22 -23.84
C LEU A 378 6.61 -8.88 -22.84
N PHE A 379 5.76 -7.91 -23.16
CA PHE A 379 4.65 -7.51 -22.27
C PHE A 379 3.62 -8.63 -22.02
N ASN A 380 3.52 -9.65 -22.87
CA ASN A 380 2.63 -10.79 -22.63
C ASN A 380 3.10 -11.69 -21.47
N TYR A 381 4.37 -11.57 -21.05
CA TYR A 381 4.89 -12.28 -19.89
C TYR A 381 4.59 -11.60 -18.56
N PHE A 382 4.16 -10.34 -18.58
CA PHE A 382 3.81 -9.55 -17.38
C PHE A 382 2.29 -9.52 -17.16
N LYS A 383 1.69 -10.71 -17.10
CA LYS A 383 0.27 -10.87 -16.80
C LYS A 383 0.03 -10.96 -15.30
N GLN A 384 -1.17 -10.54 -14.89
CA GLN A 384 -1.61 -10.80 -13.53
C GLN A 384 -1.68 -12.31 -13.29
N LEU A 385 -1.14 -12.74 -12.15
CA LEU A 385 -1.17 -14.14 -11.71
C LEU A 385 -2.46 -14.48 -10.97
N PHE A 386 -3.27 -13.48 -10.69
CA PHE A 386 -4.48 -13.58 -9.90
C PHE A 386 -5.67 -13.02 -10.68
N ALA A 387 -6.78 -13.77 -10.71
CA ALA A 387 -8.01 -13.29 -11.32
C ALA A 387 -8.58 -12.14 -10.48
N GLN A 388 -8.76 -10.99 -11.11
CA GLN A 388 -9.34 -9.81 -10.47
C GLN A 388 -10.73 -9.54 -11.01
N VAL A 389 -11.56 -8.95 -10.15
CA VAL A 389 -12.87 -8.45 -10.58
C VAL A 389 -12.65 -7.26 -11.51
N THR A 390 -13.08 -7.41 -12.77
CA THR A 390 -12.94 -6.38 -13.80
C THR A 390 -14.02 -5.30 -13.69
N ASN A 391 -15.17 -5.64 -13.08
CA ASN A 391 -16.28 -4.75 -12.82
C ASN A 391 -16.57 -4.73 -11.31
N PRO A 392 -15.88 -3.91 -10.51
CA PRO A 392 -16.19 -3.76 -9.10
C PRO A 392 -17.64 -3.26 -8.94
N PRO A 393 -18.35 -3.65 -7.87
CA PRO A 393 -19.75 -3.31 -7.65
C PRO A 393 -19.93 -1.86 -7.19
N ILE A 394 -19.51 -0.91 -8.03
CA ILE A 394 -19.67 0.53 -7.83
C ILE A 394 -20.53 1.11 -8.94
N ASP A 395 -21.36 2.09 -8.59
CA ASP A 395 -22.14 2.83 -9.57
C ASP A 395 -21.28 3.86 -10.32
N SER A 396 -21.76 4.36 -11.45
CA SER A 396 -21.02 5.28 -12.32
C SER A 396 -20.70 6.63 -11.65
N ILE A 397 -21.53 7.09 -10.70
CA ILE A 397 -21.26 8.32 -9.94
C ILE A 397 -20.10 8.09 -8.98
N ARG A 398 -20.12 6.95 -8.28
CA ARG A 398 -19.05 6.56 -7.37
C ARG A 398 -17.76 6.33 -8.12
N GLU A 399 -17.81 5.68 -9.28
CA GLU A 399 -16.66 5.45 -10.15
C GLU A 399 -15.97 6.77 -10.56
N GLU A 400 -16.72 7.79 -10.94
CA GLU A 400 -16.17 9.12 -11.27
C GLU A 400 -15.36 9.71 -10.11
N VAL A 401 -15.82 9.51 -8.88
CA VAL A 401 -15.17 10.04 -7.69
C VAL A 401 -13.90 9.28 -7.32
N VAL A 402 -13.92 7.95 -7.42
CA VAL A 402 -12.84 7.10 -6.89
C VAL A 402 -11.75 6.78 -7.90
N THR A 403 -12.01 6.91 -9.21
CA THR A 403 -11.02 6.60 -10.25
C THR A 403 -10.19 7.81 -10.62
N SER A 404 -8.93 7.59 -10.99
CA SER A 404 -8.06 8.60 -11.54
C SER A 404 -7.14 7.98 -12.59
N THR A 405 -6.92 8.70 -13.69
CA THR A 405 -5.95 8.34 -14.74
C THR A 405 -4.66 9.13 -14.63
N THR A 406 -4.54 10.02 -13.65
CA THR A 406 -3.33 10.84 -13.42
C THR A 406 -2.13 9.95 -13.09
N VAL A 407 -1.02 10.22 -13.74
CA VAL A 407 0.27 9.54 -13.51
C VAL A 407 1.33 10.58 -13.17
N TYR A 408 2.17 10.26 -12.20
CA TYR A 408 3.36 11.04 -11.84
C TYR A 408 4.61 10.30 -12.30
N ILE A 409 5.53 11.00 -12.98
CA ILE A 409 6.80 10.45 -13.49
C ILE A 409 7.94 11.32 -12.96
N GLY A 410 9.00 10.68 -12.55
CA GLY A 410 10.20 11.31 -12.00
C GLY A 410 10.68 10.57 -10.77
N SER A 411 11.71 11.10 -10.13
CA SER A 411 12.21 10.53 -8.88
C SER A 411 11.16 10.69 -7.77
N ALA A 412 10.89 9.62 -7.06
CA ALA A 412 10.13 9.71 -5.82
C ALA A 412 10.97 10.46 -4.77
N GLY A 413 10.36 11.45 -4.10
CA GLY A 413 11.00 12.13 -2.99
C GLY A 413 11.15 11.26 -1.75
N ASN A 414 11.79 11.79 -0.71
CA ASN A 414 11.87 11.10 0.58
C ASN A 414 10.50 11.13 1.29
N LEU A 415 9.83 9.99 1.32
CA LEU A 415 8.52 9.82 1.95
C LEU A 415 8.52 10.15 3.45
N LEU A 416 9.67 9.99 4.12
CA LEU A 416 9.80 10.11 5.58
C LEU A 416 10.01 11.56 6.05
N GLU A 417 10.16 12.51 5.12
CA GLU A 417 10.34 13.92 5.42
C GLU A 417 9.42 14.81 4.60
N GLU A 418 8.86 15.84 5.21
CA GLU A 418 8.00 16.80 4.54
C GLU A 418 8.85 17.96 3.98
N LYS A 419 9.19 17.88 2.68
CA LYS A 419 9.98 18.90 1.98
C LYS A 419 9.30 19.28 0.64
N PRO A 420 9.41 20.54 0.18
CA PRO A 420 8.82 20.97 -1.09
C PRO A 420 9.40 20.23 -2.31
N GLU A 421 10.68 19.86 -2.27
CA GLU A 421 11.36 19.16 -3.38
C GLU A 421 10.81 17.75 -3.62
N ASN A 422 10.21 17.12 -2.61
CA ASN A 422 9.69 15.77 -2.69
C ASN A 422 8.56 15.61 -3.72
N CYS A 423 7.84 16.69 -4.06
CA CYS A 423 6.79 16.67 -5.06
C CYS A 423 7.24 17.16 -6.46
N LYS A 424 8.56 17.18 -6.73
CA LYS A 424 9.11 17.57 -8.03
C LYS A 424 8.97 16.42 -9.05
N VAL A 425 7.81 16.34 -9.67
CA VAL A 425 7.42 15.28 -10.61
C VAL A 425 6.78 15.85 -11.87
N LEU A 426 6.84 15.08 -12.96
CA LEU A 426 6.07 15.36 -14.18
C LEU A 426 4.68 14.75 -14.03
N ARG A 427 3.64 15.58 -14.05
CA ARG A 427 2.24 15.15 -14.03
C ARG A 427 1.70 14.95 -15.43
N ILE A 428 1.12 13.77 -15.65
CA ILE A 428 0.44 13.36 -16.87
C ILE A 428 -1.02 13.06 -16.53
N ASN A 429 -1.97 13.59 -17.27
CA ASN A 429 -3.39 13.44 -16.94
C ASN A 429 -3.95 12.04 -17.23
N ASN A 430 -3.31 11.30 -18.15
CA ASN A 430 -3.65 9.90 -18.41
C ASN A 430 -2.44 9.17 -19.01
N PRO A 431 -2.37 7.83 -18.91
CA PRO A 431 -1.20 7.06 -19.36
C PRO A 431 -1.05 6.93 -20.89
N ILE A 432 -2.00 7.45 -21.67
CA ILE A 432 -1.95 7.43 -23.12
C ILE A 432 -1.24 8.68 -23.59
N LEU A 433 -0.11 8.49 -24.28
CA LEU A 433 0.72 9.56 -24.82
C LEU A 433 0.62 9.61 -26.35
N THR A 434 0.52 10.81 -26.88
CA THR A 434 0.74 11.04 -28.32
C THR A 434 2.23 10.97 -28.64
N ASN A 435 2.58 10.81 -29.93
CA ASN A 435 3.98 10.91 -30.36
C ASN A 435 4.60 12.26 -29.96
N THR A 436 3.83 13.34 -30.04
CA THR A 436 4.28 14.67 -29.63
C THR A 436 4.54 14.73 -28.12
N ASP A 437 3.71 14.11 -27.29
CA ASP A 437 3.93 14.06 -25.84
C ASP A 437 5.20 13.28 -25.49
N LEU A 438 5.43 12.15 -26.16
CA LEU A 438 6.67 11.38 -25.98
C LEU A 438 7.90 12.19 -26.42
N MET A 439 7.80 12.94 -27.51
CA MET A 439 8.88 13.84 -27.97
C MET A 439 9.13 14.97 -26.96
N LYS A 440 8.10 15.56 -26.36
CA LYS A 440 8.24 16.54 -25.29
C LYS A 440 9.02 15.96 -24.11
N ILE A 441 8.67 14.75 -23.66
CA ILE A 441 9.35 14.07 -22.56
C ILE A 441 10.81 13.80 -22.92
N ARG A 442 11.09 13.22 -24.08
CA ARG A 442 12.46 12.92 -24.54
C ARG A 442 13.37 14.13 -24.62
N ASN A 443 12.82 15.29 -24.98
CA ASN A 443 13.55 16.54 -25.15
C ASN A 443 13.40 17.50 -23.97
N MET A 444 12.85 17.04 -22.86
CA MET A 444 12.61 17.85 -21.69
C MET A 444 13.93 18.41 -21.12
N LYS A 445 13.95 19.74 -20.93
CA LYS A 445 15.07 20.48 -20.33
C LYS A 445 14.54 21.26 -19.13
N VAL A 446 14.13 20.53 -18.12
CA VAL A 446 13.66 21.08 -16.86
C VAL A 446 14.65 20.68 -15.78
N ASP A 447 15.03 21.65 -14.96
CA ASP A 447 15.96 21.40 -13.87
C ASP A 447 15.43 20.30 -12.91
N GLY A 448 16.31 19.38 -12.54
CA GLY A 448 15.97 18.22 -11.71
C GLY A 448 15.37 17.03 -12.47
N PHE A 449 15.25 17.12 -13.82
CA PHE A 449 14.84 15.99 -14.65
C PHE A 449 15.93 15.62 -15.65
N LYS A 450 16.21 14.34 -15.75
CA LYS A 450 17.04 13.74 -16.78
C LYS A 450 16.25 12.67 -17.52
N VAL A 451 16.36 12.62 -18.81
CA VAL A 451 15.74 11.59 -19.64
C VAL A 451 16.82 10.76 -20.30
N GLU A 452 16.77 9.45 -20.08
CA GLU A 452 17.69 8.48 -20.67
C GLU A 452 16.91 7.53 -21.60
N THR A 453 17.51 7.18 -22.74
CA THR A 453 16.95 6.20 -23.66
C THR A 453 17.81 4.95 -23.65
N ILE A 454 17.28 3.86 -23.12
CA ILE A 454 17.95 2.57 -23.04
C ILE A 454 17.52 1.71 -24.23
N PRO A 455 18.44 1.36 -25.17
CA PRO A 455 18.09 0.52 -26.31
C PRO A 455 17.87 -0.93 -25.88
N ILE A 456 16.71 -1.49 -26.25
CA ILE A 456 16.35 -2.88 -25.94
C ILE A 456 16.82 -3.89 -27.01
N ILE A 457 17.42 -3.42 -28.09
CA ILE A 457 17.97 -4.28 -29.15
C ILE A 457 19.29 -4.91 -28.71
N TYR A 458 19.54 -6.13 -29.16
CA TYR A 458 20.80 -6.83 -28.90
C TYR A 458 21.25 -7.65 -30.12
N TYR A 459 22.52 -7.98 -30.16
CA TYR A 459 23.09 -8.74 -31.28
C TYR A 459 22.57 -10.18 -31.31
N LYS A 460 22.31 -10.70 -32.50
CA LYS A 460 21.80 -12.08 -32.70
C LYS A 460 22.61 -13.16 -32.00
N ASN A 461 23.90 -12.94 -31.81
CA ASN A 461 24.83 -13.89 -31.21
C ASN A 461 24.99 -13.71 -29.67
N THR A 462 24.27 -12.76 -29.09
CA THR A 462 24.24 -12.55 -27.63
C THR A 462 23.10 -13.36 -27.04
N SER A 463 23.31 -14.05 -25.93
CA SER A 463 22.22 -14.72 -25.23
C SER A 463 21.25 -13.71 -24.64
N LEU A 464 20.00 -14.12 -24.46
CA LEU A 464 18.96 -13.26 -23.86
C LEU A 464 19.36 -12.81 -22.45
N GLU A 465 19.91 -13.73 -21.63
CA GLU A 465 20.35 -13.44 -20.26
C GLU A 465 21.36 -12.28 -20.24
N LYS A 466 22.42 -12.37 -21.05
CA LYS A 466 23.41 -11.29 -21.14
C LYS A 466 22.83 -9.97 -21.65
N ALA A 467 21.83 -10.02 -22.53
CA ALA A 467 21.16 -8.84 -23.01
C ALA A 467 20.30 -8.20 -21.89
N VAL A 468 19.63 -9.00 -21.08
CA VAL A 468 18.84 -8.52 -19.93
C VAL A 468 19.75 -8.00 -18.81
N ASP A 469 20.86 -8.67 -18.51
CA ASP A 469 21.84 -8.18 -17.53
C ASP A 469 22.39 -6.80 -17.93
N ARG A 470 22.63 -6.59 -19.22
CA ARG A 470 23.01 -5.26 -19.72
C ARG A 470 21.94 -4.21 -19.45
N LEU A 471 20.65 -4.56 -19.67
CA LEU A 471 19.56 -3.62 -19.44
C LEU A 471 19.45 -3.24 -17.96
N PHE A 472 19.67 -4.18 -17.04
CA PHE A 472 19.72 -3.88 -15.60
C PHE A 472 20.83 -2.90 -15.27
N ILE A 473 22.06 -3.14 -15.76
CA ILE A 473 23.20 -2.25 -15.53
C ILE A 473 22.95 -0.85 -16.10
N GLU A 474 22.36 -0.76 -17.31
CA GLU A 474 22.06 0.51 -17.95
C GLU A 474 20.92 1.25 -17.19
N ALA A 475 19.92 0.54 -16.70
CA ALA A 475 18.84 1.09 -15.90
C ALA A 475 19.36 1.66 -14.57
N ASP A 476 20.18 0.89 -13.84
CA ASP A 476 20.80 1.33 -12.57
C ASP A 476 21.67 2.58 -12.77
N ARG A 477 22.39 2.67 -13.88
CA ARG A 477 23.18 3.87 -14.19
C ARG A 477 22.33 5.10 -14.57
N ALA A 478 21.15 4.86 -15.12
CA ALA A 478 20.24 5.92 -15.51
C ALA A 478 19.49 6.50 -14.33
N TYR A 479 19.20 5.61 -13.35
CA TYR A 479 18.56 5.99 -12.09
C TYR A 479 19.52 6.73 -11.17
#